data_14a4550273eebc69222eeada89b765bb
#
_entry.id   14a4550273eebc69222eeada89b765bb
#
_cell.length_a   1.000
_cell.length_b   1.000
_cell.length_c   1.000
_cell.angle_alpha   90.00
_cell.angle_beta   90.00
_cell.angle_gamma   90.00
#
_symmetry.space_group_name_H-M   'P 1'
#
loop_
_entity.id
_entity.type
_entity.pdbx_description
1 polymer ?
#
loop_
_entity_poly.entity_id
_entity_poly.type
_entity_poly.pdbx_seq_one_letter_code
_entity_poly.pdbx_strand_id
1 'polypeptide(L)'
;VQHNIVKMKELPKETRLLQIHFNDLLDNLLESRAELYKERERFTNHFNQGKLQNLELKDYALGKANYKETFCYNLEFTLDSLGSMGASPSTKFGIYYGKYKGKEGTKYWFTERYGKTQDEAFSKIKSELNKLYVAGLNGDLESIKSNMLAPNFRAKILSTYFPEKYLPIFSNAHLSHYLVQFNLDTPEILKSDVYEKRRILLDFKNEDPIMKSWTNDIFSYFLYTIYPKAPGKEQSKDSIADFPINQSLINVNLQLIEFERKKKRNTKSNSSKNPDYIKLAENNKIIGNRGEKLVIEHEKEKLRKVNLEGLASKVKKVEYDWIGYDIDSFDIEGNPISIEVKSTTNKIGLTNFHISSNELEKAHNIPNYRLYIVYDIKSEHPQVWNAGNLITNENDKIEIRPSNYIITLKTKYDA
;
A
#
# COMPACT_ATOMS: atom_id res chain seq x y z
N VAL A 1 6.45 -7.46 38.77
CA VAL A 1 7.49 -7.28 37.74
C VAL A 1 7.56 -5.79 37.45
N GLN A 2 8.66 -5.14 37.89
CA GLN A 2 8.89 -3.71 37.75
C GLN A 2 8.85 -3.33 36.26
N HIS A 3 7.93 -2.47 35.89
CA HIS A 3 7.87 -1.81 34.59
C HIS A 3 9.08 -0.87 34.48
N ASN A 4 10.13 -1.29 33.80
CA ASN A 4 11.12 -0.34 33.30
C ASN A 4 10.40 0.51 32.23
N ILE A 5 9.97 1.69 32.67
CA ILE A 5 9.51 2.77 31.80
C ILE A 5 10.67 3.07 30.85
N VAL A 6 10.52 2.65 29.59
CA VAL A 6 11.44 3.06 28.53
C VAL A 6 11.32 4.60 28.51
N LYS A 7 12.33 5.29 29.05
CA LYS A 7 12.40 6.75 28.99
C LYS A 7 12.15 7.16 27.55
N MET A 8 11.12 7.96 27.29
CA MET A 8 10.81 8.48 25.97
C MET A 8 12.09 9.03 25.35
N LYS A 9 12.63 8.34 24.34
CA LYS A 9 13.63 8.93 23.47
C LYS A 9 12.91 9.95 22.59
N GLU A 10 13.44 11.15 22.50
CA GLU A 10 12.89 12.17 21.61
C GLU A 10 12.82 11.61 20.17
N LEU A 11 11.69 11.82 19.54
CA LEU A 11 11.54 11.49 18.11
C LEU A 11 12.60 12.24 17.29
N PRO A 12 13.17 11.63 16.26
CA PRO A 12 14.00 12.33 15.29
C PRO A 12 13.29 13.59 14.79
N LYS A 13 14.01 14.69 14.65
CA LYS A 13 13.42 15.99 14.25
C LYS A 13 12.61 15.89 12.96
N GLU A 14 13.11 15.14 11.99
CA GLU A 14 12.40 14.89 10.72
C GLU A 14 11.07 14.17 10.96
N THR A 15 11.05 13.12 11.77
CA THR A 15 9.82 12.40 12.13
C THR A 15 8.83 13.31 12.85
N ARG A 16 9.31 14.21 13.71
CA ARG A 16 8.43 15.17 14.39
C ARG A 16 7.78 16.17 13.42
N LEU A 17 8.51 16.66 12.43
CA LEU A 17 7.97 17.54 11.40
C LEU A 17 6.92 16.83 10.54
N LEU A 18 7.19 15.59 10.12
CA LEU A 18 6.25 14.76 9.36
C LEU A 18 4.98 14.45 10.17
N GLN A 19 5.13 14.20 11.48
CA GLN A 19 4.02 13.97 12.39
C GLN A 19 3.11 15.21 12.52
N ILE A 20 3.70 16.40 12.67
CA ILE A 20 2.95 17.66 12.76
C ILE A 20 2.17 17.87 11.44
N HIS A 21 2.85 17.75 10.31
CA HIS A 21 2.19 17.90 9.00
C HIS A 21 1.08 16.87 8.78
N PHE A 22 1.31 15.61 9.14
CA PHE A 22 0.27 14.58 9.05
C PHE A 22 -0.93 14.90 9.95
N ASN A 23 -0.68 15.48 11.13
CA ASN A 23 -1.74 15.90 12.04
C ASN A 23 -2.58 17.06 11.47
N ASP A 24 -1.97 17.96 10.70
CA ASP A 24 -2.68 19.06 10.03
C ASP A 24 -3.65 18.55 8.94
N LEU A 25 -3.39 17.35 8.39
CA LEU A 25 -4.24 16.69 7.42
C LEU A 25 -5.24 15.70 8.04
N LEU A 26 -5.25 15.56 9.36
CA LEU A 26 -6.01 14.52 10.07
C LEU A 26 -7.51 14.58 9.80
N ASP A 27 -8.11 15.77 9.82
CA ASP A 27 -9.56 15.95 9.61
C ASP A 27 -9.98 15.48 8.21
N ASN A 28 -9.23 15.87 7.18
CA ASN A 28 -9.46 15.42 5.81
C ASN A 28 -9.32 13.91 5.66
N LEU A 29 -8.34 13.32 6.35
CA LEU A 29 -8.12 11.88 6.35
C LEU A 29 -9.26 11.15 7.05
N LEU A 30 -9.73 11.63 8.19
CA LEU A 30 -10.88 11.07 8.92
C LEU A 30 -12.16 11.15 8.08
N GLU A 31 -12.40 12.27 7.41
CA GLU A 31 -13.53 12.43 6.49
C GLU A 31 -13.46 11.41 5.34
N SER A 32 -12.30 11.27 4.69
CA SER A 32 -12.10 10.30 3.61
C SER A 32 -12.30 8.83 4.05
N ARG A 33 -12.10 8.53 5.34
CA ARG A 33 -12.26 7.19 5.92
C ARG A 33 -13.64 6.96 6.58
N ALA A 34 -14.51 7.97 6.60
CA ALA A 34 -15.79 7.89 7.28
C ALA A 34 -16.67 6.72 6.79
N GLU A 35 -16.71 6.48 5.46
CA GLU A 35 -17.48 5.35 4.93
C GLU A 35 -16.87 3.99 5.31
N LEU A 36 -15.55 3.88 5.34
CA LEU A 36 -14.85 2.68 5.81
C LEU A 36 -15.17 2.36 7.29
N TYR A 37 -15.30 3.38 8.13
CA TYR A 37 -15.70 3.20 9.53
C TYR A 37 -17.17 2.77 9.65
N LYS A 38 -18.07 3.30 8.83
CA LYS A 38 -19.46 2.82 8.75
C LYS A 38 -19.52 1.36 8.29
N GLU A 39 -18.72 0.97 7.29
CA GLU A 39 -18.65 -0.43 6.86
C GLU A 39 -18.14 -1.35 7.99
N ARG A 40 -17.14 -0.91 8.76
CA ARG A 40 -16.70 -1.64 9.96
C ARG A 40 -17.83 -1.79 10.98
N GLU A 41 -18.57 -0.72 11.25
CA GLU A 41 -19.69 -0.73 12.18
C GLU A 41 -20.81 -1.65 11.68
N ARG A 42 -21.19 -1.58 10.41
CA ARG A 42 -22.15 -2.51 9.78
C ARG A 42 -21.71 -3.95 9.93
N PHE A 43 -20.45 -4.24 9.69
CA PHE A 43 -19.87 -5.57 9.83
C PHE A 43 -19.94 -6.06 11.29
N THR A 44 -19.47 -5.27 12.24
CA THR A 44 -19.45 -5.68 13.66
C THR A 44 -20.85 -5.81 14.27
N ASN A 45 -21.81 -5.01 13.83
CA ASN A 45 -23.21 -5.12 14.21
C ASN A 45 -23.87 -6.37 13.60
N HIS A 46 -23.61 -6.65 12.32
CA HIS A 46 -24.15 -7.83 11.65
C HIS A 46 -23.56 -9.13 12.22
N PHE A 47 -22.24 -9.18 12.37
CA PHE A 47 -21.53 -10.31 12.97
C PHE A 47 -21.22 -10.09 14.45
N ASN A 48 -22.21 -9.63 15.22
CA ASN A 48 -22.06 -9.46 16.67
C ASN A 48 -21.85 -10.81 17.38
N GLN A 49 -21.57 -10.77 18.67
CA GLN A 49 -21.27 -11.96 19.47
C GLN A 49 -22.35 -13.06 19.34
N GLY A 50 -23.64 -12.70 19.36
CA GLY A 50 -24.73 -13.64 19.19
C GLY A 50 -24.76 -14.32 17.83
N LYS A 51 -24.49 -13.55 16.74
CA LYS A 51 -24.37 -14.10 15.39
C LYS A 51 -23.13 -14.99 15.26
N LEU A 52 -22.00 -14.64 15.87
CA LEU A 52 -20.80 -15.47 15.87
C LEU A 52 -21.01 -16.83 16.54
N GLN A 53 -21.79 -16.87 17.65
CA GLN A 53 -22.15 -18.11 18.32
C GLN A 53 -23.01 -19.03 17.44
N ASN A 54 -23.89 -18.42 16.64
CA ASN A 54 -24.83 -19.11 15.74
C ASN A 54 -24.42 -19.03 14.26
N LEU A 55 -23.12 -18.77 13.98
CA LEU A 55 -22.61 -18.60 12.63
C LEU A 55 -22.78 -19.90 11.82
N GLU A 56 -23.30 -19.77 10.62
CA GLU A 56 -23.43 -20.87 9.65
C GLU A 56 -22.26 -20.83 8.64
N LEU A 57 -21.92 -21.99 8.10
CA LEU A 57 -20.83 -22.11 7.13
C LEU A 57 -21.03 -21.24 5.89
N LYS A 58 -22.28 -21.09 5.43
CA LYS A 58 -22.63 -20.25 4.28
C LYS A 58 -22.40 -18.76 4.55
N ASP A 59 -22.54 -18.31 5.81
CA ASP A 59 -22.34 -16.91 6.22
C ASP A 59 -20.85 -16.63 6.56
N TYR A 60 -20.08 -17.69 6.76
CA TYR A 60 -18.66 -17.58 7.09
C TYR A 60 -17.77 -17.55 5.85
N ALA A 61 -17.89 -18.55 4.96
CA ALA A 61 -16.86 -18.89 4.00
C ALA A 61 -16.94 -18.08 2.71
N LEU A 62 -15.77 -17.78 2.13
CA LEU A 62 -15.64 -17.21 0.79
C LEU A 62 -16.07 -18.19 -0.30
N GLY A 63 -16.52 -17.67 -1.45
CA GLY A 63 -16.52 -18.36 -2.75
C GLY A 63 -17.83 -18.95 -3.19
N LYS A 64 -18.91 -18.99 -2.37
CA LYS A 64 -20.26 -19.41 -2.77
C LYS A 64 -21.13 -18.24 -3.22
N ALA A 65 -22.31 -18.50 -3.81
CA ALA A 65 -23.28 -17.45 -4.13
C ALA A 65 -23.53 -16.54 -2.91
N ASN A 66 -23.64 -15.23 -3.12
CA ASN A 66 -23.71 -14.18 -2.08
C ASN A 66 -22.46 -14.08 -1.20
N TYR A 67 -21.32 -14.55 -1.69
CA TYR A 67 -20.06 -14.54 -0.93
C TYR A 67 -19.65 -13.16 -0.42
N LYS A 68 -20.11 -12.06 -1.04
CA LYS A 68 -19.83 -10.68 -0.63
C LYS A 68 -20.41 -10.32 0.75
N GLU A 69 -21.41 -11.06 1.21
CA GLU A 69 -22.04 -10.85 2.51
C GLU A 69 -21.41 -11.71 3.62
N THR A 70 -20.43 -12.57 3.27
CA THR A 70 -19.83 -13.49 4.25
C THR A 70 -18.82 -12.80 5.17
N PHE A 71 -18.62 -13.39 6.35
CA PHE A 71 -17.66 -12.94 7.35
C PHE A 71 -16.25 -12.81 6.76
N CYS A 72 -15.77 -13.84 6.08
CA CYS A 72 -14.42 -13.83 5.49
C CYS A 72 -14.28 -12.82 4.36
N TYR A 73 -15.31 -12.62 3.53
CA TYR A 73 -15.25 -11.64 2.44
C TYR A 73 -15.12 -10.21 2.98
N ASN A 74 -15.93 -9.87 3.96
CA ASN A 74 -15.91 -8.53 4.53
C ASN A 74 -14.55 -8.20 5.16
N LEU A 75 -13.97 -9.13 5.92
CA LEU A 75 -12.64 -8.93 6.51
C LEU A 75 -11.52 -8.83 5.47
N GLU A 76 -11.64 -9.56 4.35
CA GLU A 76 -10.62 -9.62 3.30
C GLU A 76 -10.66 -8.45 2.33
N PHE A 77 -11.88 -8.05 1.91
CA PHE A 77 -12.06 -7.11 0.81
C PHE A 77 -12.73 -5.81 1.24
N THR A 78 -13.86 -5.86 1.93
CA THR A 78 -14.59 -4.65 2.33
C THR A 78 -13.77 -3.82 3.32
N LEU A 79 -13.12 -4.48 4.27
CA LEU A 79 -12.35 -3.85 5.33
C LEU A 79 -10.82 -3.95 5.11
N ASP A 80 -10.35 -4.21 3.88
CA ASP A 80 -8.92 -4.38 3.59
C ASP A 80 -8.09 -3.15 4.02
N SER A 81 -8.60 -1.95 3.79
CA SER A 81 -7.95 -0.68 4.17
C SER A 81 -7.80 -0.47 5.70
N LEU A 82 -8.41 -1.33 6.53
CA LEU A 82 -8.17 -1.41 7.98
C LEU A 82 -7.13 -2.49 8.34
N GLY A 83 -6.20 -2.78 7.45
CA GLY A 83 -5.15 -3.76 7.60
C GLY A 83 -5.33 -4.97 6.66
N SER A 84 -4.44 -5.11 5.69
CA SER A 84 -4.47 -6.18 4.70
C SER A 84 -3.90 -7.49 5.24
N MET A 85 -4.55 -8.60 4.88
CA MET A 85 -4.13 -9.94 5.28
C MET A 85 -3.46 -10.68 4.12
N GLY A 86 -2.18 -10.93 4.21
CA GLY A 86 -1.49 -11.86 3.32
C GLY A 86 -1.94 -13.32 3.50
N ALA A 87 -1.48 -14.21 2.63
CA ALA A 87 -1.72 -15.65 2.55
C ALA A 87 -2.99 -16.08 1.77
N SER A 88 -3.02 -17.36 1.40
CA SER A 88 -4.15 -17.95 0.67
C SER A 88 -5.40 -18.08 1.56
N PRO A 89 -6.62 -18.09 0.97
CA PRO A 89 -7.86 -18.25 1.73
C PRO A 89 -7.88 -19.49 2.63
N SER A 90 -7.37 -20.62 2.15
CA SER A 90 -7.30 -21.87 2.95
C SER A 90 -6.39 -21.72 4.16
N THR A 91 -5.27 -21.02 4.01
CA THR A 91 -4.29 -20.83 5.09
C THR A 91 -4.83 -19.89 6.17
N LYS A 92 -5.50 -18.79 5.78
CA LYS A 92 -5.96 -17.76 6.73
C LYS A 92 -7.33 -18.06 7.34
N PHE A 93 -8.29 -18.54 6.54
CA PHE A 93 -9.66 -18.77 7.02
C PHE A 93 -9.95 -20.21 7.46
N GLY A 94 -9.08 -21.15 7.10
CA GLY A 94 -9.25 -22.55 7.48
C GLY A 94 -10.26 -23.33 6.64
N ILE A 95 -11.26 -22.68 6.06
CA ILE A 95 -12.27 -23.26 5.17
C ILE A 95 -12.70 -22.23 4.11
N TYR A 96 -12.91 -22.67 2.86
CA TYR A 96 -13.42 -21.85 1.77
C TYR A 96 -14.17 -22.72 0.74
N TYR A 97 -15.02 -22.10 -0.07
CA TYR A 97 -15.73 -22.77 -1.16
C TYR A 97 -15.05 -22.43 -2.50
N GLY A 98 -14.74 -23.43 -3.31
CA GLY A 98 -14.09 -23.20 -4.59
C GLY A 98 -13.47 -24.44 -5.20
N LYS A 99 -12.59 -24.21 -6.21
CA LYS A 99 -11.74 -25.25 -6.79
C LYS A 99 -10.41 -25.31 -6.07
N TYR A 100 -9.90 -26.51 -5.84
CA TYR A 100 -8.56 -26.70 -5.30
C TYR A 100 -7.62 -27.17 -6.40
N LYS A 101 -6.40 -26.60 -6.47
CA LYS A 101 -5.42 -26.92 -7.51
C LYS A 101 -5.14 -28.43 -7.57
N GLY A 102 -5.36 -29.05 -8.73
CA GLY A 102 -5.14 -30.49 -8.96
C GLY A 102 -6.26 -31.41 -8.48
N LYS A 103 -7.42 -30.87 -8.06
CA LYS A 103 -8.60 -31.69 -7.71
C LYS A 103 -9.82 -31.22 -8.49
N GLU A 104 -10.66 -32.17 -8.91
CA GLU A 104 -11.89 -31.90 -9.64
C GLU A 104 -13.01 -31.40 -8.72
N GLY A 105 -13.88 -30.57 -9.29
CA GLY A 105 -15.10 -30.09 -8.66
C GLY A 105 -14.92 -28.83 -7.80
N THR A 106 -16.06 -28.23 -7.51
CA THR A 106 -16.21 -27.04 -6.64
C THR A 106 -16.95 -27.47 -5.39
N LYS A 107 -16.27 -27.34 -4.24
CA LYS A 107 -16.84 -27.72 -2.94
C LYS A 107 -16.19 -26.91 -1.81
N TYR A 108 -16.61 -27.14 -0.58
CA TYR A 108 -15.88 -26.62 0.58
C TYR A 108 -14.57 -27.41 0.78
N TRP A 109 -13.47 -26.68 0.84
CA TRP A 109 -12.14 -27.17 1.19
C TRP A 109 -11.76 -26.62 2.54
N PHE A 110 -11.17 -27.45 3.39
CA PHE A 110 -10.78 -27.09 4.75
C PHE A 110 -9.37 -27.57 5.09
N THR A 111 -8.80 -26.97 6.12
CA THR A 111 -7.48 -27.33 6.62
C THR A 111 -7.64 -28.39 7.73
N GLU A 112 -6.98 -29.52 7.59
CA GLU A 112 -7.09 -30.68 8.50
C GLU A 112 -6.76 -30.37 9.96
N ARG A 113 -5.99 -29.31 10.23
CA ARG A 113 -5.74 -28.87 11.61
C ARG A 113 -6.99 -28.52 12.41
N TYR A 114 -8.10 -28.26 11.73
CA TYR A 114 -9.38 -27.93 12.39
C TYR A 114 -10.32 -29.13 12.53
N GLY A 115 -10.12 -30.22 11.77
CA GLY A 115 -10.96 -31.40 11.80
C GLY A 115 -10.73 -32.32 10.60
N LYS A 116 -11.26 -33.52 10.66
CA LYS A 116 -11.19 -34.52 9.57
C LYS A 116 -12.37 -34.41 8.59
N THR A 117 -13.45 -33.78 9.00
CA THR A 117 -14.62 -33.51 8.18
C THR A 117 -14.91 -32.02 8.08
N GLN A 118 -15.72 -31.62 7.11
CA GLN A 118 -16.14 -30.24 6.93
C GLN A 118 -16.82 -29.67 8.18
N ASP A 119 -17.71 -30.47 8.78
CA ASP A 119 -18.51 -30.05 9.92
C ASP A 119 -17.66 -29.93 11.19
N GLU A 120 -16.73 -30.85 11.41
CA GLU A 120 -15.73 -30.74 12.49
C GLU A 120 -14.87 -29.49 12.32
N ALA A 121 -14.34 -29.27 11.10
CA ALA A 121 -13.48 -28.14 10.83
C ALA A 121 -14.21 -26.80 11.05
N PHE A 122 -15.44 -26.67 10.57
CA PHE A 122 -16.21 -25.47 10.76
C PHE A 122 -16.65 -25.27 12.22
N SER A 123 -17.07 -26.31 12.92
CA SER A 123 -17.41 -26.27 14.34
C SER A 123 -16.21 -25.79 15.18
N LYS A 124 -15.01 -26.29 14.87
CA LYS A 124 -13.78 -25.88 15.54
C LYS A 124 -13.46 -24.42 15.25
N ILE A 125 -13.51 -23.97 13.97
CA ILE A 125 -13.28 -22.58 13.59
C ILE A 125 -14.26 -21.65 14.30
N LYS A 126 -15.55 -21.97 14.33
CA LYS A 126 -16.58 -21.20 15.03
C LYS A 126 -16.30 -21.10 16.54
N SER A 127 -15.90 -22.21 17.16
CA SER A 127 -15.49 -22.22 18.56
C SER A 127 -14.29 -21.30 18.82
N GLU A 128 -13.26 -21.35 17.96
CA GLU A 128 -12.07 -20.51 18.10
C GLU A 128 -12.36 -19.03 17.83
N LEU A 129 -13.28 -18.70 16.91
CA LEU A 129 -13.77 -17.32 16.70
C LEU A 129 -14.43 -16.76 17.96
N ASN A 130 -15.30 -17.51 18.58
CA ASN A 130 -15.99 -17.09 19.82
C ASN A 130 -15.01 -16.92 20.98
N LYS A 131 -14.05 -17.83 21.14
CA LYS A 131 -12.98 -17.70 22.14
C LYS A 131 -12.16 -16.45 21.90
N LEU A 132 -11.77 -16.19 20.64
CA LEU A 132 -10.99 -15.02 20.27
C LEU A 132 -11.74 -13.73 20.55
N TYR A 133 -13.04 -13.67 20.24
CA TYR A 133 -13.89 -12.52 20.54
C TYR A 133 -13.92 -12.20 22.04
N VAL A 134 -14.16 -13.21 22.87
CA VAL A 134 -14.21 -13.04 24.34
C VAL A 134 -12.82 -12.65 24.89
N ALA A 135 -11.77 -13.31 24.42
CA ALA A 135 -10.40 -12.98 24.82
C ALA A 135 -10.01 -11.55 24.42
N GLY A 136 -10.40 -11.12 23.20
CA GLY A 136 -10.16 -9.75 22.71
C GLY A 136 -10.92 -8.70 23.51
N LEU A 137 -12.19 -8.96 23.86
CA LEU A 137 -13.00 -8.09 24.69
C LEU A 137 -12.37 -7.88 26.07
N ASN A 138 -11.86 -8.95 26.67
CA ASN A 138 -11.26 -8.94 28.01
C ASN A 138 -9.77 -8.56 28.03
N GLY A 139 -9.11 -8.49 26.86
CA GLY A 139 -7.66 -8.27 26.79
C GLY A 139 -6.83 -9.47 27.27
N ASP A 140 -7.40 -10.69 27.24
CA ASP A 140 -6.74 -11.91 27.67
C ASP A 140 -5.71 -12.37 26.62
N LEU A 141 -4.46 -11.92 26.83
CA LEU A 141 -3.37 -12.16 25.90
C LEU A 141 -3.01 -13.64 25.76
N GLU A 142 -3.08 -14.42 26.83
CA GLU A 142 -2.75 -15.84 26.78
C GLU A 142 -3.76 -16.63 25.97
N SER A 143 -5.04 -16.37 26.14
CA SER A 143 -6.10 -16.95 25.31
C SER A 143 -5.99 -16.51 23.85
N ILE A 144 -5.59 -15.26 23.59
CA ILE A 144 -5.33 -14.77 22.22
C ILE A 144 -4.13 -15.52 21.60
N LYS A 145 -3.03 -15.69 22.32
CA LYS A 145 -1.84 -16.36 21.83
C LYS A 145 -2.08 -17.84 21.52
N SER A 146 -2.80 -18.54 22.38
CA SER A 146 -3.12 -19.97 22.26
C SER A 146 -4.22 -20.27 21.24
N ASN A 147 -4.95 -19.27 20.74
CA ASN A 147 -6.04 -19.45 19.78
C ASN A 147 -5.55 -20.07 18.46
N MET A 148 -6.28 -21.04 17.92
CA MET A 148 -5.86 -21.84 16.76
C MET A 148 -6.04 -21.15 15.41
N LEU A 149 -6.76 -20.00 15.33
CA LEU A 149 -6.91 -19.28 14.07
C LEU A 149 -5.55 -18.75 13.56
N ALA A 150 -5.42 -18.55 12.27
CA ALA A 150 -4.18 -18.03 11.68
C ALA A 150 -3.78 -16.68 12.29
N PRO A 151 -2.48 -16.41 12.56
CA PRO A 151 -2.06 -15.20 13.26
C PRO A 151 -2.53 -13.89 12.64
N ASN A 152 -2.49 -13.76 11.31
CA ASN A 152 -2.96 -12.57 10.61
C ASN A 152 -4.48 -12.42 10.71
N PHE A 153 -5.21 -13.53 10.65
CA PHE A 153 -6.66 -13.54 10.77
C PHE A 153 -7.11 -13.16 12.18
N ARG A 154 -6.44 -13.71 13.21
CA ARG A 154 -6.66 -13.29 14.62
C ARG A 154 -6.46 -11.79 14.78
N ALA A 155 -5.33 -11.28 14.28
CA ALA A 155 -5.01 -9.87 14.43
C ALA A 155 -6.02 -8.97 13.69
N LYS A 156 -6.48 -9.38 12.49
CA LYS A 156 -7.54 -8.67 11.74
C LYS A 156 -8.86 -8.65 12.50
N ILE A 157 -9.30 -9.78 13.05
CA ILE A 157 -10.52 -9.86 13.85
C ILE A 157 -10.42 -8.92 15.06
N LEU A 158 -9.33 -9.02 15.82
CA LEU A 158 -9.12 -8.20 17.01
C LEU A 158 -9.12 -6.70 16.71
N SER A 159 -8.41 -6.26 15.69
CA SER A 159 -8.36 -4.84 15.30
C SER A 159 -9.65 -4.35 14.64
N THR A 160 -10.48 -5.23 14.10
CA THR A 160 -11.78 -4.88 13.55
C THR A 160 -12.83 -4.69 14.63
N TYR A 161 -12.92 -5.63 15.60
CA TYR A 161 -13.90 -5.57 16.69
C TYR A 161 -13.51 -4.62 17.83
N PHE A 162 -12.21 -4.49 18.09
CA PHE A 162 -11.66 -3.71 19.21
C PHE A 162 -10.55 -2.75 18.71
N PRO A 163 -10.91 -1.81 17.82
CA PRO A 163 -9.92 -0.96 17.15
C PRO A 163 -9.14 -0.04 18.11
N GLU A 164 -9.70 0.28 19.26
CA GLU A 164 -9.06 1.07 20.30
C GLU A 164 -7.98 0.27 21.09
N LYS A 165 -8.05 -1.06 21.06
CA LYS A 165 -7.13 -1.95 21.79
C LYS A 165 -6.04 -2.57 20.94
N TYR A 166 -6.31 -2.82 19.64
CA TYR A 166 -5.43 -3.62 18.80
C TYR A 166 -4.97 -2.88 17.56
N LEU A 167 -3.65 -2.83 17.36
CA LEU A 167 -3.00 -2.20 16.22
C LEU A 167 -3.14 -3.07 14.95
N PRO A 168 -3.64 -2.54 13.81
CA PRO A 168 -3.83 -3.29 12.57
C PRO A 168 -2.54 -3.45 11.73
N ILE A 169 -1.44 -3.87 12.38
CA ILE A 169 -0.18 -4.25 11.74
C ILE A 169 0.07 -5.72 12.02
N PHE A 170 0.06 -6.57 10.98
CA PHE A 170 0.03 -8.02 11.16
C PHE A 170 1.37 -8.70 10.93
N SER A 171 2.29 -8.06 10.21
CA SER A 171 3.62 -8.58 9.91
C SER A 171 4.60 -8.33 11.05
N ASN A 172 5.27 -9.39 11.56
CA ASN A 172 6.35 -9.27 12.52
C ASN A 172 7.51 -8.41 12.00
N ALA A 173 7.84 -8.54 10.71
CA ALA A 173 8.88 -7.76 10.07
C ALA A 173 8.55 -6.26 10.06
N HIS A 174 7.30 -5.90 9.75
CA HIS A 174 6.84 -4.50 9.78
C HIS A 174 6.85 -3.93 11.20
N LEU A 175 6.40 -4.69 12.19
CA LEU A 175 6.46 -4.26 13.59
C LEU A 175 7.91 -3.98 14.01
N SER A 176 8.84 -4.90 13.71
CA SER A 176 10.26 -4.71 14.01
C SER A 176 10.84 -3.48 13.29
N HIS A 177 10.45 -3.27 12.02
CA HIS A 177 10.88 -2.10 11.25
C HIS A 177 10.46 -0.79 11.93
N TYR A 178 9.19 -0.66 12.33
CA TYR A 178 8.70 0.55 12.98
C TYR A 178 9.30 0.78 14.37
N LEU A 179 9.58 -0.30 15.12
CA LEU A 179 10.33 -0.18 16.38
C LEU A 179 11.73 0.41 16.16
N VAL A 180 12.43 -0.01 15.10
CA VAL A 180 13.73 0.57 14.71
C VAL A 180 13.60 2.06 14.36
N GLN A 181 12.57 2.45 13.60
CA GLN A 181 12.36 3.87 13.23
C GLN A 181 12.16 4.78 14.43
N PHE A 182 11.62 4.23 15.53
CA PHE A 182 11.41 4.97 16.78
C PHE A 182 12.51 4.75 17.82
N ASN A 183 13.64 4.09 17.46
CA ASN A 183 14.71 3.73 18.38
C ASN A 183 14.26 2.87 19.59
N LEU A 184 13.26 2.02 19.37
CA LEU A 184 12.71 1.06 20.33
C LEU A 184 13.19 -0.37 20.06
N ASP A 185 14.37 -0.52 19.48
CA ASP A 185 14.90 -1.74 18.87
C ASP A 185 15.94 -2.46 19.72
N THR A 186 15.74 -2.51 21.05
CA THR A 186 16.66 -3.33 21.87
C THR A 186 16.60 -4.81 21.44
N PRO A 187 17.69 -5.58 21.60
CA PRO A 187 17.72 -6.99 21.22
C PRO A 187 16.57 -7.81 21.82
N GLU A 188 16.15 -7.50 23.05
CA GLU A 188 15.04 -8.14 23.76
C GLU A 188 13.70 -7.83 23.07
N ILE A 189 13.46 -6.57 22.70
CA ILE A 189 12.25 -6.12 22.00
C ILE A 189 12.18 -6.75 20.60
N LEU A 190 13.27 -6.74 19.85
CA LEU A 190 13.29 -7.33 18.51
C LEU A 190 13.07 -8.85 18.51
N LYS A 191 13.46 -9.53 19.59
CA LYS A 191 13.21 -10.98 19.80
C LYS A 191 11.83 -11.28 20.38
N SER A 192 11.12 -10.29 20.91
CA SER A 192 9.80 -10.49 21.50
C SER A 192 8.75 -10.92 20.45
N ASP A 193 7.63 -11.43 20.92
CA ASP A 193 6.53 -11.84 20.04
C ASP A 193 5.78 -10.62 19.43
N VAL A 194 4.92 -10.89 18.45
CA VAL A 194 4.17 -9.85 17.72
C VAL A 194 3.19 -9.07 18.61
N TYR A 195 2.73 -9.65 19.70
CA TYR A 195 1.80 -8.99 20.62
C TYR A 195 2.54 -7.98 21.48
N GLU A 196 3.70 -8.34 21.98
CA GLU A 196 4.56 -7.45 22.74
C GLU A 196 5.05 -6.27 21.88
N LYS A 197 5.46 -6.52 20.64
CA LYS A 197 5.85 -5.46 19.70
C LYS A 197 4.72 -4.48 19.42
N ARG A 198 3.48 -4.97 19.23
CA ARG A 198 2.31 -4.10 19.07
C ARG A 198 2.04 -3.29 20.32
N ARG A 199 2.14 -3.89 21.50
CA ARG A 199 1.96 -3.22 22.78
C ARG A 199 2.96 -2.06 22.92
N ILE A 200 4.25 -2.30 22.67
CA ILE A 200 5.29 -1.28 22.76
C ILE A 200 5.01 -0.11 21.80
N LEU A 201 4.59 -0.39 20.55
CA LEU A 201 4.22 0.65 19.60
C LEU A 201 2.98 1.43 20.04
N LEU A 202 1.99 0.79 20.64
CA LEU A 202 0.80 1.44 21.17
C LEU A 202 1.11 2.27 22.40
N ASP A 203 1.94 1.78 23.31
CA ASP A 203 2.40 2.53 24.49
C ASP A 203 3.12 3.79 24.04
N PHE A 204 4.05 3.67 23.10
CA PHE A 204 4.77 4.79 22.49
C PHE A 204 3.82 5.82 21.85
N LYS A 205 2.85 5.37 21.04
CA LYS A 205 1.81 6.22 20.46
C LYS A 205 1.02 6.98 21.53
N ASN A 206 0.60 6.29 22.59
CA ASN A 206 -0.26 6.85 23.61
C ASN A 206 0.47 7.82 24.54
N GLU A 207 1.79 7.73 24.66
CA GLU A 207 2.64 8.67 25.39
C GLU A 207 2.98 9.91 24.57
N ASP A 208 2.93 9.83 23.24
CA ASP A 208 3.27 10.96 22.37
C ASP A 208 2.17 12.03 22.38
N PRO A 209 2.51 13.32 22.58
CA PRO A 209 1.52 14.40 22.75
C PRO A 209 0.61 14.60 21.52
N ILE A 210 1.05 14.24 20.33
CA ILE A 210 0.29 14.37 19.08
C ILE A 210 -0.43 13.05 18.76
N MET A 211 0.33 11.93 18.67
CA MET A 211 -0.21 10.64 18.23
C MET A 211 -1.23 10.03 19.22
N LYS A 212 -1.22 10.43 20.50
CA LYS A 212 -2.19 9.94 21.49
C LYS A 212 -3.64 10.18 21.10
N SER A 213 -3.91 11.24 20.32
CA SER A 213 -5.25 11.56 19.82
C SER A 213 -5.67 10.76 18.61
N TRP A 214 -4.72 10.11 17.92
CA TRP A 214 -5.02 9.32 16.72
C TRP A 214 -5.62 7.96 17.07
N THR A 215 -6.53 7.49 16.22
CA THR A 215 -6.97 6.09 16.30
C THR A 215 -5.83 5.14 15.90
N ASN A 216 -5.91 3.87 16.29
CA ASN A 216 -4.84 2.91 16.00
C ASN A 216 -4.68 2.62 14.50
N ASP A 217 -5.75 2.71 13.73
CA ASP A 217 -5.68 2.58 12.27
C ASP A 217 -5.07 3.82 11.60
N ILE A 218 -5.32 5.02 12.11
CA ILE A 218 -4.65 6.25 11.67
C ILE A 218 -3.16 6.19 12.00
N PHE A 219 -2.79 5.74 13.19
CA PHE A 219 -1.39 5.53 13.53
C PHE A 219 -0.72 4.49 12.62
N SER A 220 -1.40 3.39 12.34
CA SER A 220 -0.91 2.41 11.35
C SER A 220 -0.75 3.03 9.96
N TYR A 221 -1.72 3.82 9.50
CA TYR A 221 -1.66 4.52 8.22
C TYR A 221 -0.47 5.49 8.16
N PHE A 222 -0.25 6.29 9.22
CA PHE A 222 0.93 7.14 9.35
C PHE A 222 2.23 6.34 9.20
N LEU A 223 2.37 5.21 9.91
CA LEU A 223 3.57 4.39 9.85
C LEU A 223 3.87 3.87 8.43
N TYR A 224 2.85 3.38 7.74
CA TYR A 224 3.00 2.89 6.36
C TYR A 224 3.26 4.02 5.35
N THR A 225 2.78 5.23 5.62
CA THR A 225 2.98 6.41 4.76
C THR A 225 4.39 6.98 4.93
N ILE A 226 4.84 7.16 6.17
CA ILE A 226 6.13 7.79 6.47
C ILE A 226 7.30 6.81 6.31
N TYR A 227 7.09 5.53 6.61
CA TYR A 227 8.10 4.48 6.52
C TYR A 227 7.71 3.36 5.54
N PRO A 228 7.51 3.67 4.25
CA PRO A 228 6.94 2.73 3.29
C PRO A 228 7.82 1.50 2.98
N LYS A 229 9.08 1.51 3.41
CA LYS A 229 10.05 0.44 3.18
C LYS A 229 10.12 -0.59 4.31
N ALA A 230 9.01 -0.84 5.02
CA ALA A 230 8.95 -1.96 5.94
C ALA A 230 9.36 -3.24 5.18
N PRO A 231 10.35 -4.03 5.70
CA PRO A 231 10.85 -5.18 4.99
C PRO A 231 9.72 -6.18 4.76
N GLY A 232 9.47 -6.51 3.51
CA GLY A 232 8.72 -7.71 3.15
C GLY A 232 9.45 -8.95 3.68
N LYS A 233 8.79 -10.08 3.72
CA LYS A 233 9.49 -11.39 3.85
C LYS A 233 10.67 -11.36 2.89
N GLU A 234 11.84 -11.87 3.32
CA GLU A 234 13.01 -12.05 2.47
C GLU A 234 12.54 -12.38 1.06
N GLN A 235 12.79 -11.46 0.16
CA GLN A 235 12.36 -11.62 -1.22
C GLN A 235 13.10 -12.84 -1.72
N SER A 236 12.36 -13.84 -2.17
CA SER A 236 12.93 -14.85 -3.05
C SER A 236 13.78 -14.07 -4.06
N LYS A 237 15.01 -14.48 -4.32
CA LYS A 237 16.04 -13.81 -5.12
C LYS A 237 15.61 -13.31 -6.51
N ASP A 238 14.34 -13.44 -6.87
CA ASP A 238 13.79 -13.16 -8.21
C ASP A 238 13.00 -11.85 -8.33
N SER A 239 13.04 -10.91 -7.36
CA SER A 239 12.14 -9.76 -7.42
C SER A 239 12.63 -8.40 -6.95
N ILE A 240 13.91 -8.20 -6.68
CA ILE A 240 14.47 -6.85 -6.64
C ILE A 240 14.93 -6.57 -8.06
N ALA A 241 14.48 -5.45 -8.63
CA ALA A 241 15.10 -4.95 -9.85
C ALA A 241 16.56 -4.64 -9.48
N ASP A 242 17.47 -5.58 -9.77
CA ASP A 242 18.91 -5.33 -9.70
C ASP A 242 19.20 -4.27 -10.73
N PHE A 243 19.42 -3.05 -10.24
CA PHE A 243 19.93 -1.97 -11.09
C PHE A 243 21.46 -2.01 -11.04
N PRO A 244 22.13 -1.80 -12.17
CA PRO A 244 23.58 -1.64 -12.21
C PRO A 244 24.02 -0.54 -11.22
N ILE A 245 25.19 -0.76 -10.58
CA ILE A 245 25.69 0.16 -9.54
C ILE A 245 26.03 1.52 -10.13
N ASN A 246 26.62 1.55 -11.34
CA ASN A 246 27.08 2.75 -12.02
C ASN A 246 26.22 3.04 -13.26
N GLN A 247 24.96 3.44 -13.05
CA GLN A 247 24.10 3.85 -14.17
C GLN A 247 24.31 5.31 -14.52
N SER A 248 24.41 5.59 -15.81
CA SER A 248 24.39 6.94 -16.37
C SER A 248 23.32 7.07 -17.46
N LEU A 249 22.54 8.18 -17.44
CA LEU A 249 21.52 8.42 -18.44
C LEU A 249 22.14 8.89 -19.78
N ILE A 250 21.63 8.34 -20.87
CA ILE A 250 21.94 8.81 -22.23
C ILE A 250 20.75 9.62 -22.75
N ASN A 251 20.99 10.88 -23.12
CA ASN A 251 19.98 11.70 -23.77
C ASN A 251 19.65 11.16 -25.17
N VAL A 252 18.36 11.07 -25.45
CA VAL A 252 17.86 10.72 -26.78
C VAL A 252 16.84 11.75 -27.24
N ASN A 253 16.87 12.06 -28.53
CA ASN A 253 15.86 12.87 -29.19
C ASN A 253 14.93 11.93 -29.96
N LEU A 254 13.67 11.86 -29.53
CA LEU A 254 12.67 11.02 -30.16
C LEU A 254 11.65 11.87 -30.90
N GLN A 255 11.18 11.37 -32.05
CA GLN A 255 10.07 11.94 -32.77
C GLN A 255 8.84 11.09 -32.58
N LEU A 256 7.71 11.72 -32.27
CA LEU A 256 6.42 11.06 -32.24
C LEU A 256 6.04 10.63 -33.67
N ILE A 257 5.69 9.38 -33.82
CA ILE A 257 5.17 8.83 -35.07
C ILE A 257 3.70 8.43 -34.90
N GLU A 258 2.95 8.43 -35.98
CA GLU A 258 1.58 7.89 -35.97
C GLU A 258 1.62 6.41 -35.64
N PHE A 259 0.63 5.96 -34.87
CA PHE A 259 0.46 4.55 -34.59
C PHE A 259 -0.94 4.08 -35.01
N GLU A 260 -1.00 2.92 -35.65
CA GLU A 260 -2.27 2.33 -36.04
C GLU A 260 -3.08 1.92 -34.80
N ARG A 261 -4.29 2.47 -34.65
CA ARG A 261 -5.24 2.06 -33.62
C ARG A 261 -5.71 0.64 -33.95
N LYS A 262 -5.08 -0.36 -33.36
CA LYS A 262 -5.63 -1.74 -33.45
C LYS A 262 -6.99 -1.75 -32.79
N LYS A 263 -8.08 -1.94 -33.57
CA LYS A 263 -9.42 -2.25 -33.05
C LYS A 263 -9.26 -3.36 -32.03
N LYS A 264 -9.80 -3.15 -30.81
CA LYS A 264 -9.81 -4.19 -29.75
C LYS A 264 -10.33 -5.50 -30.35
N ARG A 265 -9.45 -6.44 -30.65
CA ARG A 265 -9.84 -7.83 -30.72
C ARG A 265 -10.17 -8.26 -29.30
N ASN A 266 -11.41 -8.71 -29.06
CA ASN A 266 -11.80 -9.41 -27.84
C ASN A 266 -11.03 -10.75 -27.77
N THR A 267 -9.74 -10.68 -27.52
CA THR A 267 -8.97 -11.84 -27.09
C THR A 267 -9.31 -12.06 -25.64
N LYS A 268 -10.17 -13.04 -25.39
CA LYS A 268 -10.27 -13.69 -24.09
C LYS A 268 -8.86 -14.18 -23.76
N SER A 269 -8.11 -13.43 -22.95
CA SER A 269 -6.85 -13.90 -22.42
C SER A 269 -7.16 -14.97 -21.38
N ASN A 270 -6.96 -16.23 -21.78
CA ASN A 270 -6.95 -17.37 -20.88
C ASN A 270 -5.67 -17.38 -20.02
N SER A 271 -5.29 -16.29 -19.39
CA SER A 271 -4.27 -16.30 -18.36
C SER A 271 -4.96 -16.42 -16.99
N SER A 272 -4.99 -17.64 -16.48
CA SER A 272 -5.56 -18.02 -15.18
C SER A 272 -4.70 -17.58 -13.97
N LYS A 273 -3.86 -16.57 -14.11
CA LYS A 273 -3.14 -15.97 -12.99
C LYS A 273 -3.62 -14.52 -12.87
N ASN A 274 -4.38 -14.22 -11.82
CA ASN A 274 -4.56 -12.83 -11.41
C ASN A 274 -3.17 -12.28 -11.10
N PRO A 275 -2.75 -11.17 -11.72
CA PRO A 275 -1.49 -10.54 -11.37
C PRO A 275 -1.55 -10.17 -9.88
N ASP A 276 -0.44 -10.33 -9.18
CA ASP A 276 -0.27 -9.80 -7.84
C ASP A 276 -0.12 -8.27 -7.97
N TYR A 277 -1.24 -7.58 -7.89
CA TYR A 277 -1.30 -6.12 -8.07
C TYR A 277 -0.45 -5.37 -7.04
N ILE A 278 -0.25 -5.93 -5.85
CA ILE A 278 0.58 -5.33 -4.80
C ILE A 278 2.04 -5.39 -5.24
N LYS A 279 2.51 -6.56 -5.67
CA LYS A 279 3.86 -6.74 -6.18
C LYS A 279 4.14 -5.90 -7.44
N LEU A 280 3.13 -5.75 -8.30
CA LEU A 280 3.23 -4.88 -9.47
C LEU A 280 3.36 -3.41 -9.08
N ALA A 281 2.57 -2.95 -8.11
CA ALA A 281 2.64 -1.58 -7.60
C ALA A 281 3.98 -1.30 -6.89
N GLU A 282 4.49 -2.25 -6.09
CA GLU A 282 5.80 -2.14 -5.45
C GLU A 282 6.94 -2.06 -6.48
N ASN A 283 6.93 -2.92 -7.50
CA ASN A 283 7.92 -2.88 -8.58
C ASN A 283 7.86 -1.56 -9.36
N ASN A 284 6.67 -1.07 -9.67
CA ASN A 284 6.49 0.20 -10.36
C ASN A 284 7.04 1.37 -9.53
N LYS A 285 6.84 1.35 -8.21
CA LYS A 285 7.39 2.35 -7.29
C LYS A 285 8.92 2.31 -7.24
N ILE A 286 9.52 1.11 -7.21
CA ILE A 286 10.98 0.94 -7.23
C ILE A 286 11.57 1.49 -8.55
N ILE A 287 10.93 1.18 -9.68
CA ILE A 287 11.30 1.66 -11.01
C ILE A 287 11.16 3.20 -11.09
N GLY A 288 10.05 3.75 -10.59
CA GLY A 288 9.81 5.20 -10.52
C GLY A 288 10.89 5.93 -9.72
N ASN A 289 11.09 5.53 -8.47
CA ASN A 289 12.11 6.12 -7.59
C ASN A 289 13.54 6.05 -8.19
N ARG A 290 13.85 4.97 -8.91
CA ARG A 290 15.16 4.86 -9.58
C ARG A 290 15.29 5.86 -10.71
N GLY A 291 14.25 6.01 -11.55
CA GLY A 291 14.22 6.99 -12.62
C GLY A 291 14.36 8.42 -12.14
N GLU A 292 13.60 8.81 -11.12
CA GLU A 292 13.70 10.12 -10.50
C GLU A 292 15.13 10.42 -9.99
N LYS A 293 15.76 9.46 -9.30
CA LYS A 293 17.14 9.61 -8.83
C LYS A 293 18.11 9.83 -9.97
N LEU A 294 17.99 9.06 -11.04
CA LEU A 294 18.85 9.20 -12.22
C LEU A 294 18.64 10.54 -12.92
N VAL A 295 17.40 11.00 -13.04
CA VAL A 295 17.08 12.30 -13.65
C VAL A 295 17.62 13.46 -12.79
N ILE A 296 17.54 13.38 -11.45
CA ILE A 296 18.14 14.39 -10.59
C ILE A 296 19.64 14.53 -10.83
N GLU A 297 20.39 13.44 -10.87
CA GLU A 297 21.83 13.49 -11.12
C GLU A 297 22.13 13.98 -12.54
N HIS A 298 21.34 13.55 -13.52
CA HIS A 298 21.44 14.00 -14.89
C HIS A 298 21.23 15.53 -15.02
N GLU A 299 20.22 16.07 -14.36
CA GLU A 299 19.93 17.51 -14.37
C GLU A 299 21.04 18.31 -13.66
N LYS A 300 21.58 17.81 -12.54
CA LYS A 300 22.73 18.41 -11.87
C LYS A 300 23.96 18.44 -12.79
N GLU A 301 24.26 17.33 -13.47
CA GLU A 301 25.38 17.28 -14.40
C GLU A 301 25.19 18.21 -15.61
N LYS A 302 23.98 18.31 -16.15
CA LYS A 302 23.62 19.24 -17.23
C LYS A 302 23.95 20.69 -16.84
N LEU A 303 23.56 21.13 -15.66
CA LEU A 303 23.81 22.48 -15.16
C LEU A 303 25.30 22.72 -14.87
N ARG A 304 26.01 21.73 -14.31
CA ARG A 304 27.46 21.81 -14.08
C ARG A 304 28.24 21.98 -15.38
N LYS A 305 27.85 21.29 -16.45
CA LYS A 305 28.50 21.40 -17.78
C LYS A 305 28.46 22.81 -18.39
N VAL A 306 27.48 23.63 -17.95
CA VAL A 306 27.34 25.04 -18.35
C VAL A 306 27.73 26.02 -17.27
N ASN A 307 28.50 25.57 -16.28
CA ASN A 307 29.02 26.37 -15.15
C ASN A 307 27.92 26.97 -14.23
N LEU A 308 26.77 26.36 -14.14
CA LEU A 308 25.67 26.76 -13.24
C LEU A 308 25.64 25.93 -11.95
N GLU A 309 26.77 25.78 -11.25
CA GLU A 309 26.94 24.97 -10.06
C GLU A 309 25.97 25.36 -8.92
N GLY A 310 25.72 26.66 -8.75
CA GLY A 310 24.78 27.18 -7.74
C GLY A 310 23.34 26.73 -8.00
N LEU A 311 22.93 26.53 -9.25
CA LEU A 311 21.63 25.99 -9.62
C LEU A 311 21.62 24.46 -9.57
N ALA A 312 22.71 23.81 -9.93
CA ALA A 312 22.85 22.36 -9.83
C ALA A 312 22.64 21.87 -8.38
N SER A 313 23.13 22.63 -7.38
CA SER A 313 22.94 22.32 -5.96
C SER A 313 21.48 22.45 -5.49
N LYS A 314 20.64 23.18 -6.21
CA LYS A 314 19.22 23.39 -5.91
C LYS A 314 18.30 22.37 -6.57
N VAL A 315 18.81 21.54 -7.50
CA VAL A 315 18.01 20.46 -8.10
C VAL A 315 17.70 19.41 -7.06
N LYS A 316 16.42 19.15 -6.84
CA LYS A 316 15.95 18.26 -5.79
C LYS A 316 14.65 17.55 -6.18
N LYS A 317 14.39 16.39 -5.53
CA LYS A 317 13.08 15.77 -5.56
C LYS A 317 12.09 16.65 -4.80
N VAL A 318 10.88 16.76 -5.31
CA VAL A 318 9.75 17.38 -4.64
C VAL A 318 9.29 16.50 -3.47
N GLU A 319 8.98 17.09 -2.34
CA GLU A 319 8.69 16.35 -1.11
C GLU A 319 7.31 15.70 -1.08
N TYR A 320 6.36 16.19 -1.91
CA TYR A 320 4.95 15.82 -1.80
C TYR A 320 4.31 15.50 -3.15
N ASP A 321 3.69 14.33 -3.27
CA ASP A 321 2.99 13.84 -4.47
C ASP A 321 1.84 14.76 -4.95
N TRP A 322 1.26 15.58 -4.04
CA TRP A 322 0.18 16.51 -4.39
C TRP A 322 0.67 17.77 -5.14
N ILE A 323 1.96 18.00 -5.24
CA ILE A 323 2.52 19.10 -6.05
C ILE A 323 2.31 18.85 -7.54
N GLY A 324 2.24 17.57 -7.96
CA GLY A 324 1.87 17.15 -9.31
C GLY A 324 3.02 17.15 -10.30
N TYR A 325 4.25 17.04 -9.80
CA TYR A 325 5.47 16.71 -10.54
C TYR A 325 6.54 16.21 -9.56
N ASP A 326 7.64 15.63 -10.06
CA ASP A 326 8.61 14.89 -9.25
C ASP A 326 9.84 15.71 -8.84
N ILE A 327 10.31 16.63 -9.68
CA ILE A 327 11.62 17.27 -9.53
C ILE A 327 11.57 18.77 -9.83
N ASP A 328 12.14 19.56 -8.91
CA ASP A 328 12.50 20.96 -9.15
C ASP A 328 13.86 21.02 -9.83
N SER A 329 13.96 21.68 -10.99
CA SER A 329 15.21 21.88 -11.74
C SER A 329 15.25 23.26 -12.41
N PHE A 330 16.24 23.47 -13.28
CA PHE A 330 16.44 24.71 -14.04
C PHE A 330 16.85 24.39 -15.49
N ASP A 331 16.49 25.27 -16.40
CA ASP A 331 17.06 25.24 -17.76
C ASP A 331 18.49 25.83 -17.78
N ILE A 332 19.12 25.82 -18.95
CA ILE A 332 20.48 26.35 -19.12
C ILE A 332 20.54 27.89 -19.09
N GLU A 333 19.42 28.56 -19.21
CA GLU A 333 19.24 29.99 -19.04
C GLU A 333 18.98 30.40 -17.57
N GLY A 334 18.79 29.40 -16.68
CA GLY A 334 18.57 29.58 -15.25
C GLY A 334 17.10 29.73 -14.86
N ASN A 335 16.15 29.53 -15.76
CA ASN A 335 14.73 29.57 -15.42
C ASN A 335 14.29 28.28 -14.72
N PRO A 336 13.40 28.33 -13.71
CA PRO A 336 12.85 27.17 -13.06
C PRO A 336 12.07 26.27 -14.02
N ILE A 337 12.26 24.96 -13.91
CA ILE A 337 11.49 23.93 -14.62
C ILE A 337 10.95 22.91 -13.63
N SER A 338 9.73 22.42 -13.87
CA SER A 338 9.09 21.35 -13.12
C SER A 338 9.07 20.08 -13.95
N ILE A 339 9.66 19.01 -13.45
CA ILE A 339 9.85 17.76 -14.20
C ILE A 339 9.01 16.64 -13.60
N GLU A 340 8.18 16.04 -14.43
CA GLU A 340 7.52 14.75 -14.17
C GLU A 340 8.34 13.64 -14.81
N VAL A 341 8.57 12.54 -14.08
CA VAL A 341 9.39 11.42 -14.52
C VAL A 341 8.57 10.15 -14.67
N LYS A 342 8.53 9.61 -15.87
CA LYS A 342 7.94 8.28 -16.12
C LYS A 342 9.04 7.31 -16.53
N SER A 343 9.14 6.17 -15.82
CA SER A 343 10.21 5.19 -16.05
C SER A 343 9.63 3.84 -16.48
N THR A 344 10.34 3.18 -17.41
CA THR A 344 9.95 1.86 -17.89
C THR A 344 11.16 0.93 -18.07
N THR A 345 10.92 -0.36 -17.91
CA THR A 345 11.89 -1.41 -18.27
C THR A 345 11.92 -1.70 -19.76
N ASN A 346 10.96 -1.17 -20.52
CA ASN A 346 10.89 -1.36 -21.97
C ASN A 346 11.93 -0.48 -22.67
N LYS A 347 12.41 -0.98 -23.82
CA LYS A 347 13.21 -0.18 -24.75
C LYS A 347 12.33 0.84 -25.46
N ILE A 348 12.96 1.82 -26.11
CA ILE A 348 12.28 2.84 -26.92
C ILE A 348 11.31 2.17 -27.90
N GLY A 349 10.06 2.66 -27.93
CA GLY A 349 8.99 2.14 -28.77
C GLY A 349 7.62 2.60 -28.25
N LEU A 350 6.57 1.81 -28.51
CA LEU A 350 5.23 2.08 -28.03
C LEU A 350 5.21 2.01 -26.49
N THR A 351 4.97 3.16 -25.86
CA THR A 351 5.02 3.30 -24.40
C THR A 351 3.68 3.78 -23.89
N ASN A 352 3.19 3.15 -22.81
CA ASN A 352 2.00 3.58 -22.08
C ASN A 352 2.43 3.89 -20.63
N PHE A 353 1.98 5.00 -20.11
CA PHE A 353 2.11 5.37 -18.70
C PHE A 353 0.83 5.99 -18.18
N HIS A 354 0.67 5.98 -16.86
CA HIS A 354 -0.44 6.64 -16.20
C HIS A 354 -0.04 8.05 -15.78
N ILE A 355 -1.00 8.97 -15.89
CA ILE A 355 -0.91 10.32 -15.36
C ILE A 355 -2.10 10.54 -14.44
N SER A 356 -1.88 11.12 -13.28
CA SER A 356 -2.93 11.48 -12.35
C SER A 356 -3.66 12.76 -12.80
N SER A 357 -4.85 13.00 -12.28
CA SER A 357 -5.58 14.26 -12.56
C SER A 357 -4.80 15.48 -12.11
N ASN A 358 -4.07 15.38 -10.98
CA ASN A 358 -3.24 16.46 -10.47
C ASN A 358 -2.03 16.75 -11.37
N GLU A 359 -1.29 15.72 -11.80
CA GLU A 359 -0.19 15.86 -12.77
C GLU A 359 -0.68 16.48 -14.08
N LEU A 360 -1.86 16.06 -14.57
CA LEU A 360 -2.48 16.60 -15.77
C LEU A 360 -2.83 18.08 -15.59
N GLU A 361 -3.42 18.46 -14.46
CA GLU A 361 -3.75 19.85 -14.12
C GLU A 361 -2.48 20.72 -14.06
N LYS A 362 -1.44 20.24 -13.40
CA LYS A 362 -0.15 20.96 -13.30
C LYS A 362 0.54 21.11 -14.65
N ALA A 363 0.48 20.09 -15.50
CA ALA A 363 1.00 20.17 -16.86
C ALA A 363 0.30 21.28 -17.68
N HIS A 364 -0.98 21.55 -17.43
CA HIS A 364 -1.70 22.66 -18.08
C HIS A 364 -1.35 24.04 -17.49
N ASN A 365 -1.09 24.11 -16.20
CA ASN A 365 -0.98 25.38 -15.47
C ASN A 365 0.45 25.86 -15.26
N ILE A 366 1.46 24.98 -15.31
CA ILE A 366 2.87 25.33 -15.11
C ILE A 366 3.55 25.56 -16.46
N PRO A 367 4.02 26.79 -16.79
CA PRO A 367 4.55 27.11 -18.11
C PRO A 367 5.76 26.27 -18.52
N ASN A 368 6.64 25.94 -17.56
CA ASN A 368 7.88 25.20 -17.80
C ASN A 368 7.79 23.73 -17.29
N TYR A 369 6.60 23.15 -17.35
CA TYR A 369 6.40 21.73 -17.05
C TYR A 369 7.01 20.86 -18.14
N ARG A 370 7.76 19.82 -17.74
CA ARG A 370 8.44 18.90 -18.65
C ARG A 370 8.22 17.46 -18.25
N LEU A 371 7.89 16.63 -19.23
CA LEU A 371 7.76 15.20 -19.07
C LEU A 371 9.08 14.52 -19.50
N TYR A 372 9.73 13.83 -18.58
CA TYR A 372 10.91 13.01 -18.86
C TYR A 372 10.53 11.54 -18.84
N ILE A 373 10.89 10.82 -19.92
CA ILE A 373 10.63 9.38 -20.02
C ILE A 373 11.96 8.65 -20.02
N VAL A 374 12.15 7.76 -19.03
CA VAL A 374 13.34 6.94 -18.87
C VAL A 374 13.05 5.52 -19.36
N TYR A 375 13.71 5.11 -20.43
CA TYR A 375 13.61 3.80 -21.06
C TYR A 375 14.73 2.87 -20.61
N ASP A 376 14.44 1.56 -20.64
CA ASP A 376 15.41 0.50 -20.33
C ASP A 376 16.13 0.74 -18.99
N ILE A 377 15.35 1.11 -17.96
CA ILE A 377 15.84 1.54 -16.64
C ILE A 377 16.74 0.52 -15.94
N LYS A 378 16.73 -0.75 -16.38
CA LYS A 378 17.57 -1.82 -15.86
C LYS A 378 18.92 -1.96 -16.57
N SER A 379 19.16 -1.25 -17.64
CA SER A 379 20.45 -1.26 -18.34
C SER A 379 21.52 -0.45 -17.59
N GLU A 380 22.77 -0.62 -17.94
CA GLU A 380 23.87 0.23 -17.46
C GLU A 380 23.74 1.66 -17.95
N HIS A 381 23.14 1.84 -19.13
CA HIS A 381 22.93 3.13 -19.78
C HIS A 381 21.47 3.32 -20.18
N PRO A 382 20.57 3.60 -19.22
CA PRO A 382 19.19 3.91 -19.54
C PRO A 382 19.09 5.16 -20.41
N GLN A 383 18.06 5.22 -21.25
CA GLN A 383 17.86 6.31 -22.19
C GLN A 383 16.81 7.27 -21.64
N VAL A 384 17.11 8.56 -21.60
CA VAL A 384 16.17 9.60 -21.16
C VAL A 384 15.77 10.49 -22.32
N TRP A 385 14.47 10.68 -22.47
CA TRP A 385 13.87 11.59 -23.41
C TRP A 385 13.15 12.72 -22.67
N ASN A 386 13.62 13.96 -22.91
CA ASN A 386 12.87 15.14 -22.53
C ASN A 386 11.83 15.39 -23.61
N ALA A 387 10.61 15.00 -23.33
CA ALA A 387 9.48 15.12 -24.25
C ALA A 387 8.83 16.52 -24.25
N GLY A 388 9.36 17.46 -23.47
CA GLY A 388 8.72 18.75 -23.25
C GLY A 388 7.38 18.61 -22.56
N ASN A 389 6.46 19.53 -22.79
CA ASN A 389 5.07 19.41 -22.30
C ASN A 389 4.17 18.80 -23.39
N LEU A 390 4.26 17.49 -23.59
CA LEU A 390 3.46 16.78 -24.58
C LEU A 390 1.96 16.79 -24.27
N ILE A 391 1.59 17.00 -23.01
CA ILE A 391 0.23 16.79 -22.53
C ILE A 391 -0.69 17.93 -22.96
N THR A 392 -0.15 19.14 -23.08
CA THR A 392 -0.93 20.34 -23.42
C THR A 392 -1.01 20.61 -24.92
N ASN A 393 -0.21 19.95 -25.72
CA ASN A 393 -0.23 20.10 -27.17
C ASN A 393 -1.21 19.10 -27.77
N GLU A 394 -2.29 19.59 -28.38
CA GLU A 394 -3.15 18.75 -29.22
C GLU A 394 -2.28 18.12 -30.33
N ASN A 395 -2.07 16.82 -30.20
CA ASN A 395 -1.20 16.08 -31.10
C ASN A 395 -1.84 14.73 -31.43
N ASP A 396 -2.20 14.54 -32.70
CA ASP A 396 -2.82 13.31 -33.21
C ASP A 396 -1.95 12.04 -32.97
N LYS A 397 -0.68 12.23 -32.61
CA LYS A 397 0.26 11.16 -32.30
C LYS A 397 0.27 10.74 -30.83
N ILE A 398 -0.57 11.38 -29.99
CA ILE A 398 -0.75 11.06 -28.58
C ILE A 398 -2.20 10.69 -28.34
N GLU A 399 -2.43 9.61 -27.62
CA GLU A 399 -3.77 9.22 -27.20
C GLU A 399 -3.88 9.28 -25.67
N ILE A 400 -4.70 10.22 -25.16
CA ILE A 400 -5.05 10.32 -23.75
C ILE A 400 -6.39 9.63 -23.55
N ARG A 401 -6.44 8.60 -22.70
CA ARG A 401 -7.65 7.85 -22.37
C ARG A 401 -7.90 7.87 -20.87
N PRO A 402 -9.12 8.17 -20.42
CA PRO A 402 -9.45 8.03 -19.01
C PRO A 402 -9.35 6.55 -18.61
N SER A 403 -8.65 6.29 -17.50
CA SER A 403 -8.52 4.94 -16.93
C SER A 403 -9.39 4.74 -15.69
N ASN A 404 -9.71 5.82 -14.97
CA ASN A 404 -10.54 5.83 -13.78
C ASN A 404 -11.52 7.00 -13.82
N TYR A 405 -12.72 6.81 -13.25
CA TYR A 405 -13.75 7.84 -13.15
C TYR A 405 -14.18 7.97 -11.69
N ILE A 406 -14.36 9.21 -11.23
CA ILE A 406 -15.03 9.53 -9.97
C ILE A 406 -16.45 9.95 -10.32
N ILE A 407 -17.45 9.26 -9.78
CA ILE A 407 -18.86 9.61 -9.94
C ILE A 407 -19.32 10.17 -8.61
N THR A 408 -19.68 11.47 -8.60
CA THR A 408 -20.25 12.12 -7.41
C THR A 408 -21.75 12.28 -7.61
N LEU A 409 -22.53 11.74 -6.68
CA LEU A 409 -23.98 11.85 -6.69
C LEU A 409 -24.42 12.64 -5.45
N LYS A 410 -25.29 13.62 -5.64
CA LYS A 410 -25.99 14.31 -4.57
C LYS A 410 -27.46 13.90 -4.63
N THR A 411 -27.91 13.13 -3.65
CA THR A 411 -29.29 12.68 -3.55
C THR A 411 -30.01 13.42 -2.41
N LYS A 412 -31.32 13.65 -2.56
CA LYS A 412 -32.20 14.19 -1.55
C LYS A 412 -33.36 13.20 -1.38
N TYR A 413 -33.76 12.91 -0.16
CA TYR A 413 -35.01 12.19 0.06
C TYR A 413 -36.16 13.05 -0.44
N ASP A 414 -37.00 12.48 -1.29
CA ASP A 414 -38.33 13.03 -1.55
C ASP A 414 -39.17 12.70 -0.33
N ALA A 415 -39.65 13.75 0.37
CA ALA A 415 -40.49 13.65 1.57
C ALA A 415 -41.92 13.27 1.22
#